data_832dfbcc993c11e97a31fe88df610824
#
_entry.id   832dfbcc993c11e97a31fe88df610824
#
_cell.length_a   1.000
_cell.length_b   1.000
_cell.length_c   1.000
_cell.angle_alpha   90.00
_cell.angle_beta   90.00
_cell.angle_gamma   90.00
#
_symmetry.space_group_name_H-M   'P 1'
#
loop_
_entity.id
_entity.type
_entity.pdbx_description
1 polymer ?
#
loop_
_entity_poly.entity_id
_entity_poly.type
_entity_poly.pdbx_seq_one_letter_code
_entity_poly.pdbx_strand_id
1 'polypeptide(L)'
;MLKLRPYQQSAIAAIYSYFEDKKGNPLVVIPTAGGKSLVMASFIDGVLKAWPDQRILVVTHVRELIAQNHAEMLGLWPDAPAGIYSAGLGRRDAKARILFAGIQSIHRRAAEIGHCDLILIDEAHLIPGKASTMYRRFLDAMTAINPKLKVIGLTATPYRLDSGMLHEGENALFTDIAYEVSVRDLIMAGYLSPLMSKQPKTKLDVTGVGTRGGEFIARDLEKAVDQDAITKAAVGEIIAYGKDRKSWLAFCSGVSHATHVAEEFRRCGISCATIFGDTPKDERDRIIADFKAGKIRALASMGVLTTGFNAPAVDLIAMLRPTKSAGLYVQMAGRGTRLAQGKDNCLVMDFAGNVKRHGPIDLVKPKRPGSGDGDAPVKLCPDCDSIVAAAALECPDCGYLFPARQVKLAPTASTLAVLSSGKPKGPQWLQVSNISYQRHEKPGGRPSLKVTYQCGLGWHHEWICLEHTGYPRTKAEAWWRERAPGIPVPRSVYAALQLVHRLRRPSHIAVRPSGNYTEITKARFDTCHTPTPGSARSAIANPAASAGSSRTTGSPIPAGTKAASIFAAVSARNSVTGGRA
;
A
#
# COMPACT_ATOMS: atom_id res chain seq x y z
N MET A 1 -25.55 6.53 -4.11
CA MET A 1 -24.30 6.88 -3.41
C MET A 1 -23.36 5.69 -3.45
N LEU A 2 -22.14 5.83 -3.97
CA LEU A 2 -21.12 4.78 -3.92
C LEU A 2 -20.74 4.51 -2.45
N LYS A 3 -20.92 3.28 -2.00
CA LYS A 3 -20.60 2.87 -0.62
C LYS A 3 -19.11 2.62 -0.52
N LEU A 4 -18.39 3.37 0.34
CA LEU A 4 -16.98 3.13 0.64
C LEU A 4 -16.77 1.74 1.25
N ARG A 5 -15.73 1.06 0.83
CA ARG A 5 -15.27 -0.18 1.45
C ARG A 5 -14.67 0.09 2.83
N PRO A 6 -14.68 -0.88 3.76
CA PRO A 6 -14.18 -0.67 5.13
C PRO A 6 -12.77 -0.06 5.19
N TYR A 7 -11.83 -0.56 4.40
CA TYR A 7 -10.47 -0.02 4.38
C TYR A 7 -10.38 1.43 3.86
N GLN A 8 -11.30 1.84 2.97
CA GLN A 8 -11.38 3.22 2.48
C GLN A 8 -11.91 4.16 3.55
N GLN A 9 -12.89 3.70 4.34
CA GLN A 9 -13.38 4.42 5.52
C GLN A 9 -12.28 4.56 6.57
N SER A 10 -11.54 3.47 6.84
CA SER A 10 -10.40 3.48 7.76
C SER A 10 -9.29 4.43 7.32
N ALA A 11 -9.03 4.54 6.01
CA ALA A 11 -8.05 5.49 5.47
C ALA A 11 -8.45 6.94 5.74
N ILE A 12 -9.74 7.27 5.54
CA ILE A 12 -10.27 8.61 5.82
C ILE A 12 -10.23 8.90 7.33
N ALA A 13 -10.66 7.95 8.16
CA ALA A 13 -10.62 8.11 9.61
C ALA A 13 -9.18 8.32 10.13
N ALA A 14 -8.21 7.61 9.56
CA ALA A 14 -6.80 7.75 9.92
C ALA A 14 -6.22 9.13 9.57
N ILE A 15 -6.68 9.77 8.50
CA ILE A 15 -6.29 11.16 8.16
C ILE A 15 -6.79 12.13 9.25
N TYR A 16 -8.05 12.02 9.66
CA TYR A 16 -8.60 12.86 10.72
C TYR A 16 -7.85 12.64 12.04
N SER A 17 -7.71 11.39 12.47
CA SER A 17 -6.98 11.05 13.69
C SER A 17 -5.52 11.52 13.68
N TYR A 18 -4.86 11.47 12.52
CA TYR A 18 -3.51 12.00 12.39
C TYR A 18 -3.42 13.48 12.77
N PHE A 19 -4.35 14.31 12.28
CA PHE A 19 -4.32 15.75 12.56
C PHE A 19 -4.86 16.13 13.94
N GLU A 20 -5.51 15.22 14.66
CA GLU A 20 -5.85 15.38 16.07
C GLU A 20 -4.60 15.31 16.96
N ASP A 21 -3.73 14.35 16.69
CA ASP A 21 -2.61 14.01 17.56
C ASP A 21 -1.26 14.56 17.08
N LYS A 22 -1.11 14.85 15.78
CA LYS A 22 0.16 15.15 15.14
C LYS A 22 0.13 16.41 14.28
N LYS A 23 1.33 17.00 14.14
CA LYS A 23 1.60 18.05 13.16
C LYS A 23 2.56 17.48 12.11
N GLY A 24 2.27 17.76 10.84
CA GLY A 24 3.13 17.33 9.74
C GLY A 24 2.32 16.96 8.50
N ASN A 25 2.97 16.26 7.58
CA ASN A 25 2.41 15.88 6.29
C ASN A 25 2.27 14.35 6.22
N PRO A 26 1.08 13.79 6.44
CA PRO A 26 0.89 12.34 6.42
C PRO A 26 0.87 11.77 4.99
N LEU A 27 1.26 10.49 4.88
CA LEU A 27 1.03 9.65 3.71
C LEU A 27 -0.14 8.70 3.93
N VAL A 28 -0.92 8.51 2.88
CA VAL A 28 -1.94 7.46 2.77
C VAL A 28 -1.50 6.50 1.66
N VAL A 29 -1.23 5.26 2.04
CA VAL A 29 -0.71 4.22 1.16
C VAL A 29 -1.81 3.24 0.82
N ILE A 30 -2.29 3.32 -0.44
CA ILE A 30 -3.32 2.43 -0.98
C ILE A 30 -2.82 1.90 -2.32
N PRO A 31 -2.82 0.58 -2.55
CA PRO A 31 -2.33 -0.02 -3.79
C PRO A 31 -3.01 0.52 -5.05
N THR A 32 -2.35 0.34 -6.20
CA THR A 32 -2.97 0.53 -7.51
C THR A 32 -4.26 -0.28 -7.56
N ALA A 33 -5.32 0.29 -8.14
CA ALA A 33 -6.69 -0.26 -8.15
C ALA A 33 -7.41 -0.31 -6.79
N GLY A 34 -6.80 0.11 -5.68
CA GLY A 34 -7.46 0.20 -4.36
C GLY A 34 -8.42 1.38 -4.21
N GLY A 35 -8.65 2.19 -5.26
CA GLY A 35 -9.62 3.30 -5.23
C GLY A 35 -9.13 4.54 -4.48
N LYS A 36 -7.85 4.92 -4.64
CA LYS A 36 -7.28 6.16 -4.09
C LYS A 36 -8.12 7.41 -4.41
N SER A 37 -8.55 7.55 -5.68
CA SER A 37 -9.33 8.71 -6.11
C SER A 37 -10.70 8.77 -5.42
N LEU A 38 -11.32 7.61 -5.14
CA LEU A 38 -12.58 7.55 -4.39
C LEU A 38 -12.38 7.96 -2.92
N VAL A 39 -11.29 7.51 -2.28
CA VAL A 39 -10.92 7.94 -0.92
C VAL A 39 -10.69 9.45 -0.89
N MET A 40 -9.94 9.98 -1.85
CA MET A 40 -9.65 11.40 -1.98
C MET A 40 -10.95 12.22 -2.17
N ALA A 41 -11.81 11.82 -3.11
CA ALA A 41 -13.06 12.53 -3.38
C ALA A 41 -14.01 12.50 -2.18
N SER A 42 -14.14 11.36 -1.50
CA SER A 42 -14.98 11.23 -0.30
C SER A 42 -14.41 12.00 0.89
N PHE A 43 -13.10 12.07 1.03
CA PHE A 43 -12.45 12.89 2.06
C PHE A 43 -12.69 14.39 1.80
N ILE A 44 -12.55 14.86 0.55
CA ILE A 44 -12.83 16.24 0.16
C ILE A 44 -14.30 16.61 0.43
N ASP A 45 -15.24 15.75 0.04
CA ASP A 45 -16.68 15.94 0.30
C ASP A 45 -16.95 16.06 1.80
N GLY A 46 -16.35 15.18 2.62
CA GLY A 46 -16.46 15.23 4.08
C GLY A 46 -15.89 16.51 4.68
N VAL A 47 -14.72 16.96 4.21
CA VAL A 47 -14.10 18.22 4.65
C VAL A 47 -14.98 19.41 4.33
N LEU A 48 -15.51 19.53 3.11
CA LEU A 48 -16.32 20.68 2.71
C LEU A 48 -17.73 20.67 3.33
N LYS A 49 -18.27 19.52 3.70
CA LYS A 49 -19.49 19.43 4.50
C LYS A 49 -19.30 19.92 5.94
N ALA A 50 -18.16 19.57 6.55
CA ALA A 50 -17.85 19.99 7.90
C ALA A 50 -17.35 21.44 7.97
N TRP A 51 -16.62 21.88 6.96
CA TRP A 51 -15.99 23.22 6.87
C TRP A 51 -16.18 23.80 5.45
N PRO A 52 -17.33 24.41 5.18
CA PRO A 52 -17.70 24.89 3.84
C PRO A 52 -16.77 25.94 3.24
N ASP A 53 -16.03 26.67 4.06
CA ASP A 53 -15.13 27.75 3.60
C ASP A 53 -13.74 27.27 3.21
N GLN A 54 -13.44 26.00 3.41
CA GLN A 54 -12.13 25.43 3.06
C GLN A 54 -11.90 25.41 1.56
N ARG A 55 -10.67 25.67 1.18
CA ARG A 55 -10.20 25.59 -0.21
C ARG A 55 -9.16 24.49 -0.38
N ILE A 56 -9.42 23.57 -1.30
CA ILE A 56 -8.65 22.33 -1.46
C ILE A 56 -8.00 22.30 -2.83
N LEU A 57 -6.71 21.99 -2.85
CA LEU A 57 -5.93 21.82 -4.07
C LEU A 57 -5.48 20.36 -4.18
N VAL A 58 -5.80 19.71 -5.29
CA VAL A 58 -5.32 18.37 -5.64
C VAL A 58 -4.23 18.51 -6.70
N VAL A 59 -3.02 18.08 -6.36
CA VAL A 59 -1.84 18.22 -7.24
C VAL A 59 -1.38 16.86 -7.73
N THR A 60 -1.16 16.75 -9.02
CA THR A 60 -0.55 15.56 -9.62
C THR A 60 0.50 15.94 -10.67
N HIS A 61 1.35 14.98 -11.02
CA HIS A 61 2.37 15.14 -12.05
C HIS A 61 1.89 14.76 -13.46
N VAL A 62 0.82 13.97 -13.54
CA VAL A 62 0.35 13.35 -14.78
C VAL A 62 -0.96 13.98 -15.24
N ARG A 63 -0.98 14.48 -16.50
CA ARG A 63 -2.14 15.17 -17.08
C ARG A 63 -3.42 14.33 -17.07
N GLU A 64 -3.31 13.05 -17.40
CA GLU A 64 -4.42 12.11 -17.45
C GLU A 64 -5.07 11.92 -16.08
N LEU A 65 -4.25 11.93 -15.00
CA LEU A 65 -4.75 11.84 -13.63
C LEU A 65 -5.52 13.09 -13.19
N ILE A 66 -5.17 14.28 -13.70
CA ILE A 66 -5.93 15.51 -13.41
C ILE A 66 -7.36 15.36 -13.91
N ALA A 67 -7.52 14.98 -15.18
CA ALA A 67 -8.83 14.79 -15.79
C ALA A 67 -9.62 13.65 -15.13
N GLN A 68 -8.95 12.54 -14.83
CA GLN A 68 -9.57 11.38 -14.18
C GLN A 68 -10.05 11.72 -12.77
N ASN A 69 -9.20 12.29 -11.92
CA ASN A 69 -9.55 12.63 -10.54
C ASN A 69 -10.69 13.67 -10.49
N HIS A 70 -10.67 14.64 -11.40
CA HIS A 70 -11.77 15.60 -11.55
C HIS A 70 -13.08 14.92 -11.97
N ALA A 71 -13.05 14.02 -12.96
CA ALA A 71 -14.21 13.29 -13.43
C ALA A 71 -14.77 12.34 -12.34
N GLU A 72 -13.90 11.66 -11.59
CA GLU A 72 -14.31 10.82 -10.46
C GLU A 72 -14.94 11.64 -9.33
N MET A 73 -14.42 12.85 -9.08
CA MET A 73 -15.03 13.80 -8.12
C MET A 73 -16.45 14.19 -8.55
N LEU A 74 -16.64 14.59 -9.80
CA LEU A 74 -17.96 14.94 -10.34
C LEU A 74 -18.91 13.73 -10.43
N GLY A 75 -18.37 12.53 -10.66
CA GLY A 75 -19.15 11.29 -10.62
C GLY A 75 -19.70 10.97 -9.24
N LEU A 76 -19.00 11.38 -8.18
CA LEU A 76 -19.39 11.20 -6.80
C LEU A 76 -20.30 12.34 -6.29
N TRP A 77 -19.96 13.54 -6.68
CA TRP A 77 -20.65 14.77 -6.33
C TRP A 77 -20.79 15.66 -7.58
N PRO A 78 -21.91 15.53 -8.34
CA PRO A 78 -22.10 16.23 -9.62
C PRO A 78 -21.98 17.76 -9.54
N ASP A 79 -22.45 18.35 -8.46
CA ASP A 79 -22.44 19.80 -8.21
C ASP A 79 -21.22 20.27 -7.42
N ALA A 80 -20.15 19.46 -7.36
CA ALA A 80 -18.93 19.84 -6.67
C ALA A 80 -18.35 21.14 -7.27
N PRO A 81 -17.95 22.13 -6.43
CA PRO A 81 -17.33 23.38 -6.90
C PRO A 81 -15.90 23.12 -7.37
N ALA A 82 -15.75 22.20 -8.33
CA ALA A 82 -14.48 21.67 -8.82
C ALA A 82 -14.07 22.33 -10.14
N GLY A 83 -12.77 22.60 -10.26
CA GLY A 83 -12.18 23.15 -11.48
C GLY A 83 -10.83 22.52 -11.78
N ILE A 84 -10.30 22.80 -12.96
CA ILE A 84 -9.01 22.29 -13.44
C ILE A 84 -8.05 23.45 -13.69
N TYR A 85 -6.78 23.28 -13.26
CA TYR A 85 -5.68 24.16 -13.65
C TYR A 85 -4.57 23.34 -14.31
N SER A 86 -4.61 23.26 -15.62
CA SER A 86 -3.66 22.48 -16.41
C SER A 86 -3.49 23.07 -17.81
N ALA A 87 -2.26 23.46 -18.15
CA ALA A 87 -1.93 23.91 -19.51
C ALA A 87 -2.19 22.81 -20.54
N GLY A 88 -1.85 21.56 -20.22
CA GLY A 88 -2.07 20.42 -21.10
C GLY A 88 -3.55 20.06 -21.33
N LEU A 89 -4.48 20.55 -20.52
CA LEU A 89 -5.93 20.41 -20.67
C LEU A 89 -6.60 21.73 -21.11
N GLY A 90 -5.84 22.80 -21.33
CA GLY A 90 -6.36 24.10 -21.77
C GLY A 90 -7.26 24.81 -20.75
N ARG A 91 -7.21 24.46 -19.46
CA ARG A 91 -8.08 25.01 -18.41
C ARG A 91 -7.28 25.73 -17.34
N ARG A 92 -7.82 26.84 -16.82
CA ARG A 92 -7.21 27.68 -15.77
C ARG A 92 -8.26 28.20 -14.78
N ASP A 93 -8.96 27.28 -14.10
CA ASP A 93 -10.04 27.61 -13.18
C ASP A 93 -9.47 27.98 -11.78
N ALA A 94 -8.53 28.96 -11.75
CA ALA A 94 -7.71 29.29 -10.58
C ALA A 94 -8.52 29.55 -9.29
N LYS A 95 -9.77 29.99 -9.39
CA LYS A 95 -10.63 30.36 -8.26
C LYS A 95 -11.52 29.21 -7.76
N ALA A 96 -11.46 28.02 -8.38
CA ALA A 96 -12.28 26.91 -7.95
C ALA A 96 -11.99 26.53 -6.49
N ARG A 97 -13.04 26.16 -5.74
CA ARG A 97 -12.91 25.74 -4.33
C ARG A 97 -12.18 24.40 -4.21
N ILE A 98 -12.49 23.47 -5.11
CA ILE A 98 -11.72 22.22 -5.29
C ILE A 98 -10.97 22.37 -6.60
N LEU A 99 -9.65 22.50 -6.54
CA LEU A 99 -8.84 22.73 -7.73
C LEU A 99 -7.96 21.51 -8.04
N PHE A 100 -8.18 20.89 -9.19
CA PHE A 100 -7.31 19.81 -9.70
C PHE A 100 -6.24 20.39 -10.61
N ALA A 101 -4.97 20.24 -10.24
CA ALA A 101 -3.90 20.95 -10.94
C ALA A 101 -2.67 20.07 -11.24
N GLY A 102 -2.02 20.37 -12.37
CA GLY A 102 -0.72 19.81 -12.70
C GLY A 102 0.41 20.66 -12.12
N ILE A 103 1.35 20.03 -11.39
CA ILE A 103 2.48 20.77 -10.78
C ILE A 103 3.26 21.60 -11.81
N GLN A 104 3.42 21.10 -13.04
CA GLN A 104 4.10 21.82 -14.12
C GLN A 104 3.40 23.16 -14.48
N SER A 105 2.07 23.21 -14.30
CA SER A 105 1.26 24.40 -14.62
C SER A 105 1.24 25.41 -13.47
N ILE A 106 1.38 24.97 -12.22
CA ILE A 106 1.17 25.82 -11.04
C ILE A 106 2.44 26.17 -10.25
N HIS A 107 3.56 25.48 -10.46
CA HIS A 107 4.76 25.59 -9.60
C HIS A 107 5.35 27.00 -9.44
N ARG A 108 5.05 27.93 -10.35
CA ARG A 108 5.46 29.36 -10.30
C ARG A 108 4.27 30.31 -10.12
N ARG A 109 3.09 29.79 -9.76
CA ARG A 109 1.84 30.55 -9.76
C ARG A 109 1.12 30.50 -8.42
N ALA A 110 1.87 30.36 -7.32
CA ALA A 110 1.31 30.31 -5.98
C ALA A 110 0.44 31.55 -5.67
N ALA A 111 0.86 32.76 -6.08
CA ALA A 111 0.10 33.98 -5.90
C ALA A 111 -1.22 34.01 -6.71
N GLU A 112 -1.23 33.44 -7.93
CA GLU A 112 -2.44 33.32 -8.76
C GLU A 112 -3.42 32.30 -8.16
N ILE A 113 -2.90 31.17 -7.64
CA ILE A 113 -3.70 30.17 -6.92
C ILE A 113 -4.25 30.77 -5.64
N GLY A 114 -3.45 31.55 -4.89
CA GLY A 114 -3.85 32.19 -3.65
C GLY A 114 -4.00 31.22 -2.48
N HIS A 115 -4.76 31.62 -1.46
CA HIS A 115 -4.97 30.86 -0.24
C HIS A 115 -5.56 29.46 -0.52
N CYS A 116 -4.97 28.43 0.09
CA CYS A 116 -5.50 27.06 0.18
C CYS A 116 -5.31 26.57 1.60
N ASP A 117 -6.25 25.77 2.10
CA ASP A 117 -6.19 25.19 3.44
C ASP A 117 -5.61 23.78 3.42
N LEU A 118 -5.80 23.08 2.31
CA LEU A 118 -5.39 21.68 2.15
C LEU A 118 -4.84 21.45 0.75
N ILE A 119 -3.68 20.79 0.68
CA ILE A 119 -3.12 20.24 -0.56
C ILE A 119 -3.07 18.72 -0.47
N LEU A 120 -3.72 18.06 -1.42
CA LEU A 120 -3.64 16.62 -1.63
C LEU A 120 -2.69 16.35 -2.80
N ILE A 121 -1.68 15.51 -2.61
CA ILE A 121 -0.72 15.17 -3.66
C ILE A 121 -0.96 13.73 -4.06
N ASP A 122 -1.51 13.53 -5.26
CA ASP A 122 -1.70 12.20 -5.83
C ASP A 122 -0.40 11.70 -6.49
N GLU A 123 -0.15 10.40 -6.39
CA GLU A 123 1.09 9.73 -6.77
C GLU A 123 2.34 10.40 -6.14
N ALA A 124 2.29 10.59 -4.82
CA ALA A 124 3.31 11.31 -4.04
C ALA A 124 4.75 10.78 -4.24
N HIS A 125 4.92 9.53 -4.67
CA HIS A 125 6.22 8.95 -4.98
C HIS A 125 6.92 9.60 -6.19
N LEU A 126 6.17 10.31 -7.05
CA LEU A 126 6.73 11.05 -8.19
C LEU A 126 7.42 12.36 -7.78
N ILE A 127 7.27 12.81 -6.53
CA ILE A 127 7.98 13.98 -6.02
C ILE A 127 9.46 13.62 -5.90
N PRO A 128 10.39 14.32 -6.58
CA PRO A 128 11.82 14.03 -6.45
C PRO A 128 12.33 14.31 -5.03
N GLY A 129 13.33 13.52 -4.57
CA GLY A 129 13.91 13.65 -3.22
C GLY A 129 14.76 14.90 -2.98
N LYS A 130 15.12 15.63 -4.04
CA LYS A 130 15.97 16.83 -3.94
C LYS A 130 15.22 18.03 -3.34
N ALA A 131 15.92 18.85 -2.55
CA ALA A 131 15.34 20.02 -1.90
C ALA A 131 14.80 21.10 -2.87
N SER A 132 15.43 21.29 -4.04
CA SER A 132 15.07 22.35 -4.99
C SER A 132 14.18 21.86 -6.14
N THR A 133 13.02 21.29 -5.85
CA THR A 133 12.08 20.77 -6.85
C THR A 133 10.90 21.73 -7.10
N MET A 134 10.17 21.53 -8.21
CA MET A 134 8.93 22.27 -8.47
C MET A 134 7.92 22.14 -7.31
N TYR A 135 7.79 20.94 -6.76
CA TYR A 135 6.89 20.69 -5.62
C TYR A 135 7.31 21.46 -4.38
N ARG A 136 8.60 21.41 -4.00
CA ARG A 136 9.10 22.12 -2.82
C ARG A 136 8.89 23.62 -2.93
N ARG A 137 9.35 24.23 -4.02
CA ARG A 137 9.18 25.67 -4.24
C ARG A 137 7.71 26.08 -4.20
N PHE A 138 6.83 25.27 -4.79
CA PHE A 138 5.40 25.56 -4.75
C PHE A 138 4.83 25.47 -3.35
N LEU A 139 5.14 24.40 -2.62
CA LEU A 139 4.66 24.19 -1.25
C LEU A 139 5.20 25.26 -0.29
N ASP A 140 6.48 25.65 -0.43
CA ASP A 140 7.08 26.73 0.36
C ASP A 140 6.34 28.05 0.11
N ALA A 141 6.08 28.39 -1.16
CA ALA A 141 5.31 29.58 -1.51
C ALA A 141 3.87 29.53 -1.01
N MET A 142 3.21 28.37 -1.07
CA MET A 142 1.84 28.20 -0.53
C MET A 142 1.82 28.27 0.99
N THR A 143 2.84 27.74 1.68
CA THR A 143 2.99 27.84 3.14
C THR A 143 3.24 29.29 3.57
N ALA A 144 3.96 30.08 2.76
CA ALA A 144 4.12 31.52 3.02
C ALA A 144 2.78 32.28 2.92
N ILE A 145 1.87 31.87 2.02
CA ILE A 145 0.52 32.44 1.90
C ILE A 145 -0.38 31.96 3.06
N ASN A 146 -0.31 30.68 3.41
CA ASN A 146 -1.05 30.09 4.52
C ASN A 146 -0.13 29.23 5.41
N PRO A 147 0.39 29.77 6.53
CA PRO A 147 1.23 29.01 7.47
C PRO A 147 0.52 27.82 8.14
N LYS A 148 -0.80 27.71 8.03
CA LYS A 148 -1.60 26.62 8.56
C LYS A 148 -1.94 25.57 7.51
N LEU A 149 -1.41 25.72 6.31
CA LEU A 149 -1.60 24.76 5.20
C LEU A 149 -1.34 23.32 5.65
N LYS A 150 -2.25 22.43 5.29
CA LYS A 150 -2.09 20.97 5.47
C LYS A 150 -1.74 20.32 4.14
N VAL A 151 -0.80 19.37 4.17
CA VAL A 151 -0.39 18.61 2.99
C VAL A 151 -0.55 17.12 3.26
N ILE A 152 -1.23 16.41 2.38
CA ILE A 152 -1.43 14.95 2.46
C ILE A 152 -0.92 14.33 1.18
N GLY A 153 -0.10 13.29 1.28
CA GLY A 153 0.33 12.48 0.14
C GLY A 153 -0.49 11.22 -0.01
N LEU A 154 -0.92 10.92 -1.24
CA LEU A 154 -1.52 9.64 -1.60
C LEU A 154 -0.59 8.90 -2.56
N THR A 155 -0.36 7.62 -2.33
CA THR A 155 0.52 6.81 -3.18
C THR A 155 0.20 5.33 -3.09
N ALA A 156 0.58 4.57 -4.12
CA ALA A 156 0.60 3.11 -4.04
C ALA A 156 1.94 2.56 -3.52
N THR A 157 3.01 3.38 -3.59
CA THR A 157 4.37 3.00 -3.22
C THR A 157 4.98 4.09 -2.33
N PRO A 158 5.15 3.85 -1.01
CA PRO A 158 5.65 4.86 -0.08
C PRO A 158 7.18 5.06 -0.15
N TYR A 159 7.79 4.72 -1.28
CA TYR A 159 9.25 4.75 -1.48
C TYR A 159 9.63 5.19 -2.90
N ARG A 160 10.87 5.63 -3.06
CA ARG A 160 11.51 5.97 -4.34
C ARG A 160 12.66 5.02 -4.63
N LEU A 161 13.02 4.96 -5.91
CA LEU A 161 14.12 4.13 -6.40
C LEU A 161 15.49 4.57 -5.81
N ASP A 162 15.70 5.86 -5.71
CA ASP A 162 17.00 6.49 -5.42
C ASP A 162 17.17 6.96 -3.98
N SER A 163 16.08 7.14 -3.23
CA SER A 163 16.10 7.83 -1.94
C SER A 163 15.36 7.12 -0.79
N GLY A 164 14.87 5.91 -1.00
CA GLY A 164 14.21 5.12 0.05
C GLY A 164 12.79 5.57 0.36
N MET A 165 12.37 5.48 1.63
CA MET A 165 11.01 5.81 2.05
C MET A 165 10.72 7.31 1.92
N LEU A 166 9.46 7.66 1.58
CA LEU A 166 9.04 9.05 1.34
C LEU A 166 8.98 9.90 2.60
N HIS A 167 8.87 9.26 3.77
CA HIS A 167 8.75 9.90 5.09
C HIS A 167 10.03 9.79 5.93
N GLU A 168 11.12 9.28 5.34
CA GLU A 168 12.41 9.14 6.02
C GLU A 168 13.48 10.08 5.40
N GLY A 169 14.42 10.53 6.23
CA GLY A 169 15.55 11.38 5.84
C GLY A 169 15.32 12.87 6.13
N GLU A 170 16.42 13.63 6.20
CA GLU A 170 16.43 15.05 6.59
C GLU A 170 15.56 15.95 5.69
N ASN A 171 15.44 15.59 4.42
CA ASN A 171 14.63 16.32 3.44
C ASN A 171 13.31 15.63 3.11
N ALA A 172 12.78 14.78 4.00
CA ALA A 172 11.47 14.17 3.77
C ALA A 172 10.38 15.25 3.76
N LEU A 173 9.51 15.23 2.73
CA LEU A 173 8.33 16.09 2.68
C LEU A 173 7.23 15.59 3.61
N PHE A 174 7.08 14.28 3.67
CA PHE A 174 6.11 13.60 4.50
C PHE A 174 6.76 13.17 5.81
N THR A 175 5.97 13.12 6.88
CA THR A 175 6.48 12.87 8.23
C THR A 175 6.18 11.46 8.72
N ASP A 176 5.04 10.91 8.30
CA ASP A 176 4.54 9.60 8.74
C ASP A 176 3.69 8.94 7.66
N ILE A 177 3.46 7.65 7.82
CA ILE A 177 2.37 6.93 7.15
C ILE A 177 1.18 6.90 8.11
N ALA A 178 0.12 7.68 7.79
CA ALA A 178 -1.11 7.69 8.57
C ALA A 178 -1.93 6.42 8.36
N TYR A 179 -1.93 5.90 7.14
CA TYR A 179 -2.65 4.69 6.78
C TYR A 179 -1.92 3.91 5.69
N GLU A 180 -1.91 2.60 5.84
CA GLU A 180 -1.39 1.68 4.84
C GLU A 180 -2.24 0.41 4.78
N VAL A 181 -2.56 -0.03 3.57
CA VAL A 181 -3.18 -1.33 3.30
C VAL A 181 -2.39 -2.07 2.23
N SER A 182 -2.12 -3.34 2.45
CA SER A 182 -1.33 -4.13 1.50
C SER A 182 -2.15 -4.63 0.31
N VAL A 183 -1.48 -4.89 -0.83
CA VAL A 183 -2.09 -5.58 -2.00
C VAL A 183 -2.68 -6.91 -1.56
N ARG A 184 -1.95 -7.65 -0.72
CA ARG A 184 -2.35 -8.96 -0.21
C ARG A 184 -3.65 -8.90 0.57
N ASP A 185 -3.76 -7.96 1.52
CA ASP A 185 -4.97 -7.82 2.34
C ASP A 185 -6.19 -7.54 1.47
N LEU A 186 -6.02 -6.70 0.42
CA LEU A 186 -7.10 -6.39 -0.51
C LEU A 186 -7.48 -7.57 -1.41
N ILE A 187 -6.53 -8.41 -1.83
CA ILE A 187 -6.81 -9.65 -2.56
C ILE A 187 -7.55 -10.64 -1.65
N MET A 188 -7.07 -10.83 -0.42
CA MET A 188 -7.70 -11.74 0.54
C MET A 188 -9.11 -11.31 0.94
N ALA A 189 -9.36 -10.01 0.99
CA ALA A 189 -10.70 -9.45 1.24
C ALA A 189 -11.61 -9.43 -0.01
N GLY A 190 -11.12 -9.92 -1.17
CA GLY A 190 -11.87 -9.93 -2.42
C GLY A 190 -12.06 -8.55 -3.06
N TYR A 191 -11.26 -7.56 -2.69
CA TYR A 191 -11.33 -6.21 -3.25
C TYR A 191 -10.40 -6.00 -4.45
N LEU A 192 -9.42 -6.89 -4.62
CA LEU A 192 -8.54 -6.96 -5.79
C LEU A 192 -8.54 -8.38 -6.36
N SER A 193 -8.33 -8.49 -7.67
CA SER A 193 -8.16 -9.76 -8.38
C SER A 193 -6.78 -10.34 -8.11
N PRO A 194 -6.65 -11.65 -7.86
CA PRO A 194 -5.36 -12.32 -7.73
C PRO A 194 -4.51 -12.20 -8.99
N LEU A 195 -3.18 -12.22 -8.80
CA LEU A 195 -2.22 -12.32 -9.89
C LEU A 195 -1.58 -13.71 -9.87
N MET A 196 -1.60 -14.37 -11.03
CA MET A 196 -0.85 -15.61 -11.27
C MET A 196 0.42 -15.27 -12.05
N SER A 197 1.58 -15.75 -11.61
CA SER A 197 2.85 -15.45 -12.29
C SER A 197 3.40 -16.70 -12.96
N LYS A 198 3.66 -16.62 -14.27
CA LYS A 198 4.34 -17.66 -15.02
C LYS A 198 5.73 -17.19 -15.45
N GLN A 199 6.71 -18.07 -15.36
CA GLN A 199 8.03 -17.81 -15.93
C GLN A 199 8.05 -18.27 -17.37
N PRO A 200 8.18 -17.34 -18.36
CA PRO A 200 8.37 -17.71 -19.74
C PRO A 200 9.74 -18.39 -19.96
N LYS A 201 9.82 -19.20 -21.01
CA LYS A 201 11.10 -19.80 -21.46
C LYS A 201 11.99 -18.73 -22.09
N THR A 202 11.38 -17.84 -22.89
CA THR A 202 12.03 -16.68 -23.50
C THR A 202 12.37 -15.64 -22.42
N LYS A 203 13.61 -15.17 -22.42
CA LYS A 203 14.09 -14.14 -21.48
C LYS A 203 14.73 -13.01 -22.25
N LEU A 204 14.48 -11.78 -21.80
CA LEU A 204 15.12 -10.59 -22.33
C LEU A 204 16.50 -10.43 -21.65
N ASP A 205 17.55 -10.34 -22.47
CA ASP A 205 18.90 -10.08 -21.96
C ASP A 205 19.15 -8.58 -21.90
N VAL A 206 19.53 -8.09 -20.74
CA VAL A 206 19.89 -6.69 -20.47
C VAL A 206 21.35 -6.53 -20.06
N THR A 207 22.16 -7.55 -20.30
CA THR A 207 23.61 -7.51 -20.03
C THR A 207 24.26 -6.39 -20.83
N GLY A 208 25.01 -5.53 -20.16
CA GLY A 208 25.69 -4.38 -20.78
C GLY A 208 24.80 -3.14 -21.01
N VAL A 209 23.51 -3.18 -20.70
CA VAL A 209 22.65 -1.99 -20.81
C VAL A 209 23.02 -0.98 -19.73
N GLY A 210 23.38 0.24 -20.13
CA GLY A 210 23.73 1.33 -19.23
C GLY A 210 22.57 1.80 -18.37
N THR A 211 22.90 2.44 -17.24
CA THR A 211 21.89 3.01 -16.31
C THR A 211 22.12 4.50 -16.09
N ARG A 212 21.01 5.25 -15.95
CA ARG A 212 21.01 6.68 -15.64
C ARG A 212 19.90 6.98 -14.64
N GLY A 213 20.25 7.67 -13.54
CA GLY A 213 19.27 8.01 -12.51
C GLY A 213 18.63 6.77 -11.84
N GLY A 214 19.37 5.65 -11.75
CA GLY A 214 18.87 4.40 -11.16
C GLY A 214 18.02 3.54 -12.09
N GLU A 215 17.73 3.96 -13.34
CA GLU A 215 16.94 3.19 -14.31
C GLU A 215 17.78 2.90 -15.57
N PHE A 216 17.39 1.91 -16.36
CA PHE A 216 18.00 1.60 -17.65
C PHE A 216 17.88 2.78 -18.62
N ILE A 217 18.92 3.02 -19.43
CA ILE A 217 18.86 4.00 -20.51
C ILE A 217 17.91 3.47 -21.58
N ALA A 218 16.80 4.17 -21.81
CA ALA A 218 15.68 3.69 -22.61
C ALA A 218 16.08 3.25 -24.03
N ARG A 219 16.96 4.04 -24.70
CA ARG A 219 17.42 3.73 -26.05
C ARG A 219 18.26 2.46 -26.10
N ASP A 220 19.14 2.27 -25.11
CA ASP A 220 20.03 1.11 -25.06
C ASP A 220 19.24 -0.14 -24.70
N LEU A 221 18.28 0.01 -23.78
CA LEU A 221 17.36 -1.04 -23.39
C LEU A 221 16.51 -1.51 -24.58
N GLU A 222 15.90 -0.58 -25.34
CA GLU A 222 15.11 -0.91 -26.51
C GLU A 222 15.95 -1.70 -27.53
N LYS A 223 17.16 -1.25 -27.86
CA LYS A 223 18.07 -1.98 -28.76
C LYS A 223 18.42 -3.39 -28.31
N ALA A 224 18.59 -3.57 -26.99
CA ALA A 224 18.93 -4.88 -26.42
C ALA A 224 17.80 -5.88 -26.49
N VAL A 225 16.55 -5.44 -26.30
CA VAL A 225 15.37 -6.32 -26.19
C VAL A 225 14.57 -6.42 -27.48
N ASP A 226 14.62 -5.41 -28.36
CA ASP A 226 13.89 -5.39 -29.64
C ASP A 226 14.63 -6.22 -30.71
N GLN A 227 14.61 -7.52 -30.51
CA GLN A 227 15.20 -8.52 -31.40
C GLN A 227 14.08 -9.38 -32.00
N ASP A 228 14.00 -9.46 -33.33
CA ASP A 228 12.93 -10.13 -34.06
C ASP A 228 12.67 -11.57 -33.59
N ALA A 229 13.73 -12.37 -33.41
CA ALA A 229 13.63 -13.75 -32.93
C ALA A 229 13.05 -13.82 -31.50
N ILE A 230 13.45 -12.90 -30.62
CA ILE A 230 13.01 -12.84 -29.21
C ILE A 230 11.55 -12.37 -29.18
N THR A 231 11.20 -11.35 -29.96
CA THR A 231 9.83 -10.82 -30.07
C THR A 231 8.86 -11.89 -30.56
N LYS A 232 9.23 -12.64 -31.61
CA LYS A 232 8.42 -13.77 -32.13
C LYS A 232 8.26 -14.88 -31.09
N ALA A 233 9.33 -15.28 -30.41
CA ALA A 233 9.27 -16.30 -29.38
C ALA A 233 8.39 -15.86 -28.20
N ALA A 234 8.55 -14.62 -27.71
CA ALA A 234 7.76 -14.07 -26.62
C ALA A 234 6.27 -13.99 -26.97
N VAL A 235 5.92 -13.47 -28.15
CA VAL A 235 4.54 -13.40 -28.63
C VAL A 235 3.94 -14.81 -28.75
N GLY A 236 4.68 -15.78 -29.29
CA GLY A 236 4.26 -17.18 -29.36
C GLY A 236 3.90 -17.77 -27.99
N GLU A 237 4.73 -17.50 -26.98
CA GLU A 237 4.47 -17.93 -25.59
C GLU A 237 3.24 -17.20 -25.01
N ILE A 238 3.11 -15.88 -25.22
CA ILE A 238 1.94 -15.11 -24.73
C ILE A 238 0.66 -15.69 -25.32
N ILE A 239 0.64 -16.02 -26.60
CA ILE A 239 -0.52 -16.62 -27.25
C ILE A 239 -0.83 -18.00 -26.68
N ALA A 240 0.20 -18.83 -26.47
CA ALA A 240 0.04 -20.18 -25.96
C ALA A 240 -0.58 -20.19 -24.54
N TYR A 241 -0.08 -19.33 -23.64
CA TYR A 241 -0.60 -19.21 -22.27
C TYR A 241 -1.87 -18.36 -22.19
N GLY A 242 -2.10 -17.47 -23.16
CA GLY A 242 -3.21 -16.53 -23.19
C GLY A 242 -4.48 -17.06 -23.87
N LYS A 243 -4.56 -18.34 -24.27
CA LYS A 243 -5.69 -18.89 -25.04
C LYS A 243 -7.06 -18.52 -24.46
N ASP A 244 -7.20 -18.69 -23.13
CA ASP A 244 -8.44 -18.45 -22.39
C ASP A 244 -8.55 -17.02 -21.84
N ARG A 245 -7.60 -16.13 -22.16
CA ARG A 245 -7.57 -14.74 -21.71
C ARG A 245 -8.12 -13.81 -22.78
N LYS A 246 -8.87 -12.79 -22.35
CA LYS A 246 -9.65 -11.94 -23.27
C LYS A 246 -9.06 -10.54 -23.47
N SER A 247 -8.31 -10.01 -22.49
CA SER A 247 -7.89 -8.62 -22.47
C SER A 247 -6.44 -8.51 -22.01
N TRP A 248 -5.51 -8.22 -22.93
CA TRP A 248 -4.08 -8.32 -22.72
C TRP A 248 -3.39 -6.97 -22.74
N LEU A 249 -2.41 -6.77 -21.84
CA LEU A 249 -1.50 -5.64 -21.87
C LEU A 249 -0.05 -6.12 -22.06
N ALA A 250 0.64 -5.60 -23.05
CA ALA A 250 2.06 -5.79 -23.26
C ALA A 250 2.82 -4.49 -22.96
N PHE A 251 3.62 -4.50 -21.90
CA PHE A 251 4.48 -3.38 -21.53
C PHE A 251 5.84 -3.55 -22.20
N CYS A 252 6.14 -2.70 -23.19
CA CYS A 252 7.31 -2.77 -24.04
C CYS A 252 8.39 -1.75 -23.62
N SER A 253 9.64 -1.98 -24.03
CA SER A 253 10.81 -1.17 -23.65
C SER A 253 10.94 0.12 -24.43
N GLY A 254 10.36 0.18 -25.65
CA GLY A 254 10.40 1.34 -26.52
C GLY A 254 9.23 1.37 -27.50
N VAL A 255 9.17 2.41 -28.32
CA VAL A 255 8.12 2.60 -29.32
C VAL A 255 8.26 1.58 -30.45
N SER A 256 9.48 1.38 -30.99
CA SER A 256 9.74 0.38 -32.04
C SER A 256 9.43 -1.03 -31.54
N HIS A 257 9.89 -1.36 -30.32
CA HIS A 257 9.59 -2.65 -29.70
C HIS A 257 8.09 -2.91 -29.58
N ALA A 258 7.30 -1.90 -29.12
CA ALA A 258 5.85 -2.05 -29.00
C ALA A 258 5.16 -2.21 -30.37
N THR A 259 5.67 -1.55 -31.39
CA THR A 259 5.19 -1.68 -32.76
C THR A 259 5.43 -3.09 -33.31
N HIS A 260 6.66 -3.61 -33.17
CA HIS A 260 7.02 -4.96 -33.61
C HIS A 260 6.22 -6.04 -32.85
N VAL A 261 6.03 -5.88 -31.54
CA VAL A 261 5.18 -6.77 -30.74
C VAL A 261 3.73 -6.76 -31.24
N ALA A 262 3.18 -5.59 -31.56
CA ALA A 262 1.81 -5.47 -32.04
C ALA A 262 1.65 -6.05 -33.46
N GLU A 263 2.63 -5.86 -34.33
CA GLU A 263 2.67 -6.46 -35.68
C GLU A 263 2.72 -7.98 -35.58
N GLU A 264 3.54 -8.54 -34.73
CA GLU A 264 3.64 -9.97 -34.53
C GLU A 264 2.35 -10.56 -33.94
N PHE A 265 1.67 -9.89 -32.99
CA PHE A 265 0.35 -10.29 -32.54
C PHE A 265 -0.65 -10.33 -33.69
N ARG A 266 -0.70 -9.30 -34.53
CA ARG A 266 -1.60 -9.23 -35.68
C ARG A 266 -1.28 -10.33 -36.70
N ARG A 267 0.02 -10.59 -36.97
CA ARG A 267 0.47 -11.68 -37.85
C ARG A 267 -0.02 -13.05 -37.38
N CYS A 268 -0.11 -13.23 -36.06
CA CYS A 268 -0.63 -14.45 -35.42
C CYS A 268 -2.15 -14.44 -35.21
N GLY A 269 -2.89 -13.49 -35.81
CA GLY A 269 -4.37 -13.43 -35.75
C GLY A 269 -4.93 -12.81 -34.46
N ILE A 270 -4.11 -12.17 -33.65
CA ILE A 270 -4.56 -11.47 -32.43
C ILE A 270 -4.78 -9.98 -32.76
N SER A 271 -6.00 -9.47 -32.54
CA SER A 271 -6.28 -8.03 -32.68
C SER A 271 -5.45 -7.23 -31.64
N CYS A 272 -4.55 -6.41 -32.15
CA CYS A 272 -3.65 -5.61 -31.29
C CYS A 272 -3.55 -4.17 -31.79
N ALA A 273 -3.58 -3.21 -30.86
CA ALA A 273 -3.28 -1.81 -31.12
C ALA A 273 -2.13 -1.31 -30.23
N THR A 274 -1.53 -0.20 -30.64
CA THR A 274 -0.48 0.50 -29.89
C THR A 274 -1.00 1.82 -29.35
N ILE A 275 -0.53 2.21 -28.18
CA ILE A 275 -0.77 3.55 -27.59
C ILE A 275 0.54 4.12 -27.11
N PHE A 276 0.88 5.32 -27.58
CA PHE A 276 2.09 6.06 -27.24
C PHE A 276 1.77 7.42 -26.65
N GLY A 277 2.80 8.14 -26.18
CA GLY A 277 2.65 9.47 -25.60
C GLY A 277 2.12 10.52 -26.58
N ASP A 278 2.47 10.41 -27.84
CA ASP A 278 2.10 11.25 -28.97
C ASP A 278 0.83 10.82 -29.72
N THR A 279 0.25 9.65 -29.37
CA THR A 279 -1.04 9.22 -29.94
C THR A 279 -2.12 10.29 -29.72
N PRO A 280 -2.77 10.81 -30.78
CA PRO A 280 -3.81 11.81 -30.68
C PRO A 280 -4.92 11.39 -29.70
N LYS A 281 -5.49 12.37 -29.00
CA LYS A 281 -6.47 12.07 -27.93
C LYS A 281 -7.66 11.26 -28.44
N ASP A 282 -8.26 11.67 -29.56
CA ASP A 282 -9.47 11.03 -30.10
C ASP A 282 -9.18 9.60 -30.55
N GLU A 283 -8.01 9.38 -31.17
CA GLU A 283 -7.55 8.04 -31.54
C GLU A 283 -7.30 7.18 -30.30
N ARG A 284 -6.65 7.72 -29.28
CA ARG A 284 -6.41 7.03 -28.01
C ARG A 284 -7.72 6.65 -27.33
N ASP A 285 -8.68 7.56 -27.27
CA ASP A 285 -9.99 7.33 -26.66
C ASP A 285 -10.77 6.24 -27.41
N ARG A 286 -10.69 6.23 -28.75
CA ARG A 286 -11.28 5.17 -29.60
C ARG A 286 -10.62 3.81 -29.35
N ILE A 287 -9.29 3.73 -29.35
CA ILE A 287 -8.56 2.49 -29.09
C ILE A 287 -8.91 1.93 -27.72
N ILE A 288 -8.98 2.78 -26.70
CA ILE A 288 -9.35 2.38 -25.33
C ILE A 288 -10.80 1.90 -25.28
N ALA A 289 -11.72 2.55 -25.98
CA ALA A 289 -13.11 2.12 -26.05
C ALA A 289 -13.25 0.75 -26.73
N ASP A 290 -12.59 0.55 -27.87
CA ASP A 290 -12.59 -0.72 -28.60
C ASP A 290 -11.92 -1.86 -27.80
N PHE A 291 -10.86 -1.57 -27.07
CA PHE A 291 -10.24 -2.52 -26.14
C PHE A 291 -11.18 -2.93 -24.99
N LYS A 292 -11.85 -1.95 -24.37
CA LYS A 292 -12.84 -2.22 -23.31
C LYS A 292 -14.06 -2.99 -23.82
N ALA A 293 -14.44 -2.77 -25.07
CA ALA A 293 -15.52 -3.49 -25.74
C ALA A 293 -15.11 -4.89 -26.23
N GLY A 294 -13.84 -5.28 -26.10
CA GLY A 294 -13.32 -6.57 -26.53
C GLY A 294 -13.10 -6.70 -28.04
N LYS A 295 -13.23 -5.60 -28.82
CA LYS A 295 -12.89 -5.58 -30.26
C LYS A 295 -11.39 -5.69 -30.50
N ILE A 296 -10.61 -5.13 -29.60
CA ILE A 296 -9.15 -5.25 -29.55
C ILE A 296 -8.80 -6.13 -28.35
N ARG A 297 -8.09 -7.24 -28.59
CA ARG A 297 -7.71 -8.20 -27.54
C ARG A 297 -6.45 -7.79 -26.80
N ALA A 298 -5.49 -7.18 -27.49
CA ALA A 298 -4.19 -6.81 -26.93
C ALA A 298 -3.88 -5.32 -27.13
N LEU A 299 -3.26 -4.69 -26.14
CA LEU A 299 -2.63 -3.38 -26.27
C LEU A 299 -1.14 -3.51 -25.98
N ALA A 300 -0.30 -3.04 -26.90
CA ALA A 300 1.14 -2.90 -26.70
C ALA A 300 1.49 -1.43 -26.49
N SER A 301 2.29 -1.14 -25.45
CA SER A 301 2.58 0.26 -25.10
C SER A 301 3.92 0.42 -24.40
N MET A 302 4.48 1.61 -24.54
CA MET A 302 5.65 2.07 -23.79
C MET A 302 5.26 3.26 -22.91
N GLY A 303 5.21 3.05 -21.60
CA GLY A 303 5.09 4.11 -20.58
C GLY A 303 3.69 4.67 -20.33
N VAL A 304 2.76 4.63 -21.28
CA VAL A 304 1.47 5.35 -21.20
C VAL A 304 0.42 4.60 -20.39
N LEU A 305 0.38 3.27 -20.46
CA LEU A 305 -0.66 2.46 -19.79
C LEU A 305 -0.35 2.18 -18.31
N THR A 306 0.78 2.66 -17.80
CA THR A 306 1.20 2.46 -16.39
C THR A 306 0.50 3.40 -15.42
N THR A 307 0.05 4.58 -15.87
CA THR A 307 -0.67 5.57 -15.06
C THR A 307 -1.93 6.04 -15.78
N GLY A 308 -3.00 6.37 -15.06
CA GLY A 308 -4.23 6.92 -15.63
C GLY A 308 -5.07 5.98 -16.50
N PHE A 309 -4.60 4.79 -16.85
CA PHE A 309 -5.34 3.83 -17.67
C PHE A 309 -6.30 2.97 -16.82
N ASN A 310 -7.57 2.96 -17.17
CA ASN A 310 -8.60 2.20 -16.47
C ASN A 310 -9.29 1.16 -17.40
N ALA A 311 -8.82 -0.09 -17.34
CA ALA A 311 -9.42 -1.24 -18.00
C ALA A 311 -9.48 -2.43 -17.00
N PRO A 312 -10.58 -2.59 -16.27
CA PRO A 312 -10.72 -3.61 -15.23
C PRO A 312 -10.64 -5.05 -15.76
N ALA A 313 -11.07 -5.28 -17.01
CA ALA A 313 -11.13 -6.59 -17.63
C ALA A 313 -9.76 -7.19 -17.99
N VAL A 314 -8.66 -6.46 -17.84
CA VAL A 314 -7.31 -6.97 -18.14
C VAL A 314 -7.01 -8.23 -17.32
N ASP A 315 -6.83 -9.34 -18.01
CA ASP A 315 -6.66 -10.69 -17.46
C ASP A 315 -5.32 -11.34 -17.87
N LEU A 316 -4.51 -10.66 -18.71
CA LEU A 316 -3.14 -11.02 -19.01
C LEU A 316 -2.24 -9.78 -19.09
N ILE A 317 -1.08 -9.84 -18.44
CA ILE A 317 -0.01 -8.84 -18.52
C ILE A 317 1.27 -9.51 -19.00
N ALA A 318 1.81 -9.06 -20.14
CA ALA A 318 3.13 -9.42 -20.61
C ALA A 318 4.13 -8.30 -20.25
N MET A 319 5.08 -8.60 -19.37
CA MET A 319 6.15 -7.69 -19.01
C MET A 319 7.35 -7.89 -19.94
N LEU A 320 7.37 -7.12 -21.04
CA LEU A 320 8.45 -7.07 -22.03
C LEU A 320 9.38 -5.84 -21.79
N ARG A 321 9.28 -5.23 -20.62
CA ARG A 321 10.08 -4.09 -20.20
C ARG A 321 10.82 -4.41 -18.91
N PRO A 322 12.12 -4.66 -18.99
CA PRO A 322 12.99 -4.67 -17.82
C PRO A 322 12.97 -3.29 -17.13
N THR A 323 12.87 -3.26 -15.82
CA THR A 323 12.95 -2.03 -15.05
C THR A 323 13.70 -2.23 -13.74
N LYS A 324 14.46 -1.23 -13.32
CA LYS A 324 15.03 -1.15 -11.96
C LYS A 324 14.08 -0.45 -10.99
N SER A 325 13.01 0.18 -11.49
CA SER A 325 12.00 0.85 -10.68
C SER A 325 10.99 -0.14 -10.11
N ALA A 326 11.06 -0.37 -8.81
CA ALA A 326 10.07 -1.15 -8.08
C ALA A 326 8.65 -0.53 -8.18
N GLY A 327 8.56 0.81 -8.18
CA GLY A 327 7.30 1.52 -8.37
C GLY A 327 6.66 1.26 -9.73
N LEU A 328 7.46 1.31 -10.81
CA LEU A 328 6.98 1.02 -12.17
C LEU A 328 6.54 -0.45 -12.29
N TYR A 329 7.30 -1.38 -11.72
CA TYR A 329 6.93 -2.80 -11.67
C TYR A 329 5.57 -3.00 -10.97
N VAL A 330 5.38 -2.39 -9.79
CA VAL A 330 4.12 -2.46 -9.03
C VAL A 330 2.96 -1.84 -9.82
N GLN A 331 3.20 -0.74 -10.53
CA GLN A 331 2.18 -0.10 -11.37
C GLN A 331 1.77 -0.98 -12.57
N MET A 332 2.74 -1.60 -13.26
CA MET A 332 2.47 -2.52 -14.37
C MET A 332 1.63 -3.73 -13.89
N ALA A 333 2.09 -4.42 -12.85
CA ALA A 333 1.37 -5.56 -12.29
C ALA A 333 0.00 -5.17 -11.73
N GLY A 334 -0.09 -4.00 -11.09
CA GLY A 334 -1.32 -3.46 -10.52
C GLY A 334 -2.44 -3.18 -11.54
N ARG A 335 -2.14 -3.14 -12.84
CA ARG A 335 -3.20 -3.06 -13.87
C ARG A 335 -4.05 -4.34 -13.90
N GLY A 336 -3.46 -5.47 -13.57
CA GLY A 336 -4.14 -6.77 -13.52
C GLY A 336 -4.93 -7.02 -12.24
N THR A 337 -4.76 -6.22 -11.18
CA THR A 337 -5.45 -6.47 -9.90
C THR A 337 -6.89 -5.96 -9.85
N ARG A 338 -7.40 -5.27 -10.86
CA ARG A 338 -8.78 -4.79 -10.88
C ARG A 338 -9.78 -5.93 -11.02
N LEU A 339 -10.89 -5.81 -10.29
CA LEU A 339 -12.01 -6.73 -10.42
C LEU A 339 -12.82 -6.43 -11.69
N ALA A 340 -13.23 -7.47 -12.39
CA ALA A 340 -14.19 -7.39 -13.49
C ALA A 340 -15.07 -8.63 -13.51
N GLN A 341 -16.26 -8.51 -14.08
CA GLN A 341 -17.16 -9.65 -14.24
C GLN A 341 -16.53 -10.71 -15.17
N GLY A 342 -16.55 -11.97 -14.73
CA GLY A 342 -15.97 -13.08 -15.48
C GLY A 342 -14.44 -13.13 -15.49
N LYS A 343 -13.80 -12.42 -14.53
CA LYS A 343 -12.36 -12.45 -14.33
C LYS A 343 -12.03 -13.00 -12.93
N ASP A 344 -11.45 -14.19 -12.88
CA ASP A 344 -11.04 -14.84 -11.63
C ASP A 344 -9.66 -14.37 -11.16
N ASN A 345 -8.73 -14.15 -12.11
CA ASN A 345 -7.37 -13.72 -11.84
C ASN A 345 -6.75 -13.02 -13.08
N CYS A 346 -5.54 -12.51 -12.93
CA CYS A 346 -4.76 -12.00 -14.06
C CYS A 346 -3.43 -12.76 -14.18
N LEU A 347 -3.16 -13.30 -15.36
CA LEU A 347 -1.89 -13.94 -15.68
C LEU A 347 -0.80 -12.88 -15.92
N VAL A 348 0.30 -12.98 -15.22
CA VAL A 348 1.49 -12.13 -15.41
C VAL A 348 2.63 -12.98 -15.97
N MET A 349 3.05 -12.67 -17.19
CA MET A 349 4.18 -13.29 -17.86
C MET A 349 5.38 -12.33 -17.83
N ASP A 350 6.39 -12.65 -17.03
CA ASP A 350 7.56 -11.79 -16.83
C ASP A 350 8.76 -12.24 -17.67
N PHE A 351 8.84 -11.76 -18.91
CA PHE A 351 9.99 -11.95 -19.81
C PHE A 351 11.21 -11.13 -19.38
N ALA A 352 10.96 -10.08 -18.60
CA ALA A 352 11.94 -9.05 -18.25
C ALA A 352 12.71 -9.34 -16.95
N GLY A 353 12.36 -10.41 -16.23
CA GLY A 353 12.96 -10.76 -14.93
C GLY A 353 12.69 -9.74 -13.83
N ASN A 354 11.61 -8.96 -13.93
CA ASN A 354 11.23 -7.96 -12.94
C ASN A 354 10.87 -8.60 -11.61
N VAL A 355 10.14 -9.72 -11.65
CA VAL A 355 9.79 -10.51 -10.46
C VAL A 355 11.04 -10.99 -9.73
N LYS A 356 12.04 -11.49 -10.48
CA LYS A 356 13.32 -11.93 -9.91
C LYS A 356 14.09 -10.75 -9.30
N ARG A 357 14.01 -9.58 -9.91
CA ARG A 357 14.73 -8.36 -9.48
C ARG A 357 14.09 -7.69 -8.26
N HIS A 358 12.77 -7.60 -8.22
CA HIS A 358 12.03 -6.83 -7.22
C HIS A 358 11.32 -7.69 -6.16
N GLY A 359 11.17 -8.97 -6.45
CA GLY A 359 10.32 -9.86 -5.65
C GLY A 359 8.85 -9.72 -5.96
N PRO A 360 8.04 -10.36 -5.13
CA PRO A 360 6.59 -10.32 -5.17
C PRO A 360 6.02 -8.93 -5.04
N ILE A 361 4.93 -8.63 -5.76
CA ILE A 361 4.26 -7.32 -5.71
C ILE A 361 3.79 -6.95 -4.30
N ASP A 362 3.43 -7.93 -3.49
CA ASP A 362 2.98 -7.77 -2.11
C ASP A 362 4.13 -7.69 -1.09
N LEU A 363 5.36 -7.97 -1.52
CA LEU A 363 6.57 -7.97 -0.69
C LEU A 363 7.66 -7.02 -1.18
N VAL A 364 7.37 -6.24 -2.21
CA VAL A 364 8.32 -5.26 -2.77
C VAL A 364 8.72 -4.26 -1.68
N LYS A 365 10.02 -4.20 -1.41
CA LYS A 365 10.62 -3.23 -0.48
C LYS A 365 11.62 -2.36 -1.22
N PRO A 366 11.79 -1.10 -0.81
CA PRO A 366 12.84 -0.26 -1.37
C PRO A 366 14.20 -0.88 -1.04
N LYS A 367 15.08 -1.00 -2.03
CA LYS A 367 16.47 -1.34 -1.78
C LYS A 367 17.14 -0.16 -1.08
N ARG A 368 17.81 -0.40 0.04
CA ARG A 368 18.62 0.63 0.70
C ARG A 368 19.79 1.02 -0.20
N PRO A 369 20.16 2.31 -0.27
CA PRO A 369 21.38 2.72 -0.96
C PRO A 369 22.58 1.89 -0.45
N GLY A 370 23.34 1.24 -1.35
CA GLY A 370 24.46 0.38 -0.98
C GLY A 370 24.14 -1.10 -0.70
N SER A 371 22.89 -1.52 -0.70
CA SER A 371 22.55 -2.95 -0.77
C SER A 371 22.79 -3.44 -2.20
N GLY A 372 23.68 -4.44 -2.37
CA GLY A 372 24.05 -4.99 -3.68
C GLY A 372 22.84 -5.41 -4.54
N ASP A 373 23.09 -5.59 -5.83
CA ASP A 373 22.11 -5.97 -6.87
C ASP A 373 21.59 -7.43 -6.74
N GLY A 374 21.52 -7.99 -5.53
CA GLY A 374 21.03 -9.34 -5.28
C GLY A 374 19.59 -9.54 -5.74
N ASP A 375 19.36 -10.64 -6.46
CA ASP A 375 18.02 -11.05 -6.89
C ASP A 375 17.12 -11.37 -5.71
N ALA A 376 15.84 -11.10 -5.85
CA ALA A 376 14.86 -11.54 -4.88
C ALA A 376 14.70 -13.06 -4.95
N PRO A 377 14.47 -13.71 -3.82
CA PRO A 377 14.51 -15.15 -3.73
C PRO A 377 13.18 -15.80 -4.10
N VAL A 378 13.14 -16.35 -5.28
CA VAL A 378 12.01 -17.06 -5.88
C VAL A 378 12.37 -18.49 -6.26
N LYS A 379 11.39 -19.39 -6.32
CA LYS A 379 11.50 -20.73 -6.89
C LYS A 379 10.40 -20.98 -7.91
N LEU A 380 10.67 -21.92 -8.83
CA LEU A 380 9.68 -22.38 -9.79
C LEU A 380 8.88 -23.55 -9.22
N CYS A 381 7.61 -23.57 -9.48
CA CYS A 381 6.79 -24.74 -9.27
C CYS A 381 7.11 -25.76 -10.37
N PRO A 382 7.48 -27.00 -10.03
CA PRO A 382 7.81 -28.02 -11.02
C PRO A 382 6.57 -28.54 -11.78
N ASP A 383 5.38 -28.30 -11.26
CA ASP A 383 4.13 -28.80 -11.83
C ASP A 383 3.49 -27.81 -12.83
N CYS A 384 3.56 -26.51 -12.54
CA CYS A 384 2.86 -25.51 -13.36
C CYS A 384 3.73 -24.34 -13.80
N ASP A 385 5.03 -24.36 -13.60
CA ASP A 385 6.00 -23.31 -13.94
C ASP A 385 5.71 -21.93 -13.31
N SER A 386 4.87 -21.87 -12.28
CA SER A 386 4.61 -20.62 -11.57
C SER A 386 5.81 -20.19 -10.75
N ILE A 387 6.11 -18.91 -10.79
CA ILE A 387 7.14 -18.30 -9.94
C ILE A 387 6.52 -18.08 -8.56
N VAL A 388 7.00 -18.81 -7.58
CA VAL A 388 6.47 -18.78 -6.23
C VAL A 388 7.54 -18.44 -5.21
N ALA A 389 7.08 -18.13 -3.99
CA ALA A 389 7.93 -17.91 -2.84
C ALA A 389 8.96 -19.01 -2.64
N ALA A 390 10.27 -18.68 -2.46
CA ALA A 390 11.24 -19.71 -2.03
C ALA A 390 10.82 -20.35 -0.70
N ALA A 391 10.12 -19.59 0.16
CA ALA A 391 9.53 -20.07 1.41
C ALA A 391 8.14 -20.69 1.26
N ALA A 392 7.55 -20.73 0.06
CA ALA A 392 6.24 -21.31 -0.16
C ALA A 392 6.27 -22.82 0.13
N LEU A 393 5.36 -23.31 0.95
CA LEU A 393 5.18 -24.74 1.22
C LEU A 393 4.24 -25.38 0.20
N GLU A 394 3.38 -24.56 -0.40
CA GLU A 394 2.38 -24.97 -1.40
C GLU A 394 2.39 -23.94 -2.54
N CYS A 395 2.21 -24.40 -3.76
CA CYS A 395 2.03 -23.52 -4.92
C CYS A 395 0.64 -22.89 -4.88
N PRO A 396 0.51 -21.54 -4.87
CA PRO A 396 -0.79 -20.88 -4.81
C PRO A 396 -1.62 -21.09 -6.09
N ASP A 397 -0.96 -21.46 -7.20
CA ASP A 397 -1.60 -21.55 -8.51
C ASP A 397 -2.12 -22.98 -8.82
N CYS A 398 -1.41 -24.04 -8.40
CA CYS A 398 -1.79 -25.43 -8.69
C CYS A 398 -1.90 -26.34 -7.46
N GLY A 399 -1.57 -25.83 -6.27
CA GLY A 399 -1.63 -26.63 -5.04
C GLY A 399 -0.47 -27.61 -4.85
N TYR A 400 0.58 -27.59 -5.69
CA TYR A 400 1.74 -28.45 -5.54
C TYR A 400 2.41 -28.21 -4.19
N LEU A 401 2.56 -29.28 -3.39
CA LEU A 401 3.26 -29.25 -2.10
C LEU A 401 4.76 -29.39 -2.31
N PHE A 402 5.50 -28.36 -1.97
CA PHE A 402 6.96 -28.39 -2.06
C PHE A 402 7.52 -29.28 -0.94
N PRO A 403 8.46 -30.21 -1.26
CA PRO A 403 9.07 -31.07 -0.25
C PRO A 403 9.74 -30.21 0.84
N ALA A 404 9.52 -30.60 2.09
CA ALA A 404 10.15 -29.94 3.23
C ALA A 404 11.68 -29.96 3.07
N ARG A 405 12.29 -28.77 3.10
CA ARG A 405 13.73 -28.64 2.99
C ARG A 405 14.38 -29.31 4.20
N GLN A 406 15.09 -30.39 4.00
CA GLN A 406 15.98 -30.92 5.03
C GLN A 406 17.04 -29.84 5.33
N VAL A 407 16.97 -29.26 6.50
CA VAL A 407 17.88 -28.21 6.94
C VAL A 407 19.25 -28.85 7.21
N LYS A 408 20.16 -28.82 6.25
CA LYS A 408 21.57 -28.88 6.54
C LYS A 408 21.94 -27.50 7.07
N LEU A 409 22.20 -27.42 8.36
CA LEU A 409 22.66 -26.20 9.04
C LEU A 409 23.95 -25.70 8.41
N ALA A 410 23.86 -24.70 7.55
CA ALA A 410 24.95 -23.80 7.18
C ALA A 410 24.43 -22.36 7.29
N PRO A 411 25.15 -21.45 7.95
CA PRO A 411 24.64 -20.13 8.27
C PRO A 411 24.88 -19.15 7.12
N THR A 412 23.94 -19.06 6.15
CA THR A 412 23.90 -17.94 5.20
C THR A 412 22.50 -17.73 4.61
N ALA A 413 22.01 -16.56 4.88
CA ALA A 413 21.03 -15.63 4.27
C ALA A 413 19.92 -16.13 3.31
N SER A 414 18.79 -15.76 3.67
CA SER A 414 17.40 -15.35 3.32
C SER A 414 17.01 -15.21 1.85
N THR A 415 15.81 -15.70 1.56
CA THR A 415 15.14 -15.72 0.25
C THR A 415 13.62 -15.50 0.35
N LEU A 416 12.98 -14.69 -0.53
CA LEU A 416 11.54 -14.39 -0.57
C LEU A 416 10.95 -14.27 -1.99
N ALA A 417 9.68 -14.57 -2.20
CA ALA A 417 8.94 -14.82 -3.44
C ALA A 417 7.68 -13.98 -3.73
N VAL A 418 6.99 -14.18 -4.87
CA VAL A 418 5.98 -13.31 -5.51
C VAL A 418 4.62 -13.23 -4.81
N LEU A 419 4.15 -14.30 -4.21
CA LEU A 419 3.03 -14.31 -3.27
C LEU A 419 3.38 -15.28 -2.15
N SER A 420 3.28 -14.85 -0.90
CA SER A 420 3.45 -15.75 0.23
C SER A 420 2.26 -16.70 0.29
N SER A 421 2.51 -17.98 0.05
CA SER A 421 1.50 -19.01 0.15
C SER A 421 0.97 -19.16 1.57
N GLY A 422 -0.32 -19.25 1.66
CA GLY A 422 -1.09 -19.52 2.87
C GLY A 422 -1.96 -18.35 3.31
N LYS A 423 -3.23 -18.63 3.63
CA LYS A 423 -4.08 -17.70 4.39
C LYS A 423 -3.26 -17.14 5.54
N PRO A 424 -3.18 -15.82 5.76
CA PRO A 424 -2.57 -15.30 6.96
C PRO A 424 -3.33 -15.96 8.11
N LYS A 425 -2.65 -16.80 8.88
CA LYS A 425 -3.19 -17.19 10.17
C LYS A 425 -3.26 -15.88 10.93
N GLY A 426 -4.47 -15.37 11.13
CA GLY A 426 -4.70 -14.27 12.06
C GLY A 426 -3.98 -14.58 13.36
N PRO A 427 -3.68 -13.60 14.22
CA PRO A 427 -2.98 -13.86 15.46
C PRO A 427 -3.72 -15.01 16.18
N GLN A 428 -3.00 -16.10 16.40
CA GLN A 428 -3.55 -17.26 17.07
C GLN A 428 -3.67 -16.93 18.55
N TRP A 429 -4.89 -17.00 19.09
CA TRP A 429 -5.11 -16.81 20.51
C TRP A 429 -4.79 -18.11 21.27
N LEU A 430 -3.86 -18.00 22.22
CA LEU A 430 -3.43 -19.11 23.06
C LEU A 430 -3.81 -18.81 24.50
N GLN A 431 -4.39 -19.79 25.17
CA GLN A 431 -4.71 -19.71 26.59
C GLN A 431 -3.42 -19.76 27.42
N VAL A 432 -3.26 -18.85 28.35
CA VAL A 432 -2.09 -18.76 29.23
C VAL A 432 -2.33 -19.57 30.49
N SER A 433 -1.50 -20.58 30.72
CA SER A 433 -1.55 -21.42 31.94
C SER A 433 -0.61 -20.90 33.04
N ASN A 434 0.55 -20.36 32.66
CA ASN A 434 1.51 -19.83 33.64
C ASN A 434 2.32 -18.65 33.04
N ILE A 435 2.82 -17.77 33.93
CA ILE A 435 3.64 -16.62 33.56
C ILE A 435 4.82 -16.54 34.53
N SER A 436 6.01 -16.37 33.98
CA SER A 436 7.22 -16.10 34.75
C SER A 436 7.94 -14.85 34.27
N TYR A 437 8.65 -14.21 35.19
CA TYR A 437 9.34 -12.94 34.95
C TYR A 437 10.81 -13.08 35.38
N GLN A 438 11.74 -12.68 34.52
CA GLN A 438 13.16 -12.79 34.76
C GLN A 438 13.91 -11.56 34.23
N ARG A 439 15.01 -11.18 34.89
CA ARG A 439 15.97 -10.23 34.33
C ARG A 439 16.73 -10.91 33.21
N HIS A 440 16.81 -10.26 32.09
CA HIS A 440 17.60 -10.71 30.93
C HIS A 440 18.52 -9.59 30.47
N GLU A 441 19.78 -9.91 30.24
CA GLU A 441 20.80 -8.97 29.79
C GLU A 441 21.66 -9.63 28.72
N LYS A 442 21.88 -8.92 27.61
CA LYS A 442 22.85 -9.33 26.59
C LYS A 442 24.21 -8.76 26.95
N PRO A 443 25.33 -9.45 26.64
CA PRO A 443 26.67 -8.90 26.84
C PRO A 443 26.79 -7.49 26.26
N GLY A 444 27.14 -6.50 27.10
CA GLY A 444 27.25 -5.09 26.70
C GLY A 444 25.92 -4.36 26.42
N GLY A 445 24.78 -4.98 26.68
CA GLY A 445 23.45 -4.40 26.47
C GLY A 445 22.80 -3.91 27.76
N ARG A 446 21.72 -3.11 27.62
CA ARG A 446 20.87 -2.72 28.76
C ARG A 446 19.95 -3.86 29.17
N PRO A 447 19.68 -4.03 30.48
CA PRO A 447 18.80 -5.08 30.93
C PRO A 447 17.35 -4.88 30.49
N SER A 448 16.64 -5.99 30.28
CA SER A 448 15.22 -6.05 29.97
C SER A 448 14.51 -7.06 30.85
N LEU A 449 13.22 -6.85 31.11
CA LEU A 449 12.37 -7.81 31.81
C LEU A 449 11.90 -8.84 30.77
N LYS A 450 12.38 -10.07 30.87
CA LYS A 450 11.89 -11.20 30.07
C LYS A 450 10.62 -11.73 30.71
N VAL A 451 9.54 -11.72 29.93
CA VAL A 451 8.26 -12.32 30.32
C VAL A 451 8.07 -13.60 29.52
N THR A 452 7.81 -14.69 30.22
CA THR A 452 7.61 -16.00 29.61
C THR A 452 6.20 -16.49 29.90
N TYR A 453 5.43 -16.77 28.84
CA TYR A 453 4.07 -17.30 28.91
C TYR A 453 4.09 -18.80 28.56
N GLN A 454 3.50 -19.60 29.42
CA GLN A 454 3.23 -21.01 29.14
C GLN A 454 1.82 -21.15 28.58
N CYS A 455 1.72 -21.74 27.37
CA CYS A 455 0.47 -21.96 26.68
C CYS A 455 0.39 -23.42 26.24
N GLY A 456 -0.26 -24.26 27.05
CA GLY A 456 -0.21 -25.72 26.90
C GLY A 456 1.23 -26.25 27.06
N LEU A 457 1.76 -26.94 26.04
CA LEU A 457 3.15 -27.43 25.99
C LEU A 457 4.14 -26.41 25.42
N GLY A 458 3.66 -25.27 24.92
CA GLY A 458 4.49 -24.24 24.28
C GLY A 458 4.87 -23.12 25.23
N TRP A 459 6.03 -22.47 24.93
CA TRP A 459 6.54 -21.32 25.65
C TRP A 459 6.69 -20.15 24.71
N HIS A 460 6.19 -18.95 25.11
CA HIS A 460 6.28 -17.72 24.33
C HIS A 460 6.93 -16.63 25.18
N HIS A 461 7.81 -15.83 24.57
CA HIS A 461 8.62 -14.85 25.28
C HIS A 461 8.43 -13.46 24.70
N GLU A 462 8.43 -12.45 25.58
CA GLU A 462 8.59 -11.05 25.19
C GLU A 462 9.58 -10.34 26.12
N TRP A 463 10.22 -9.28 25.62
CA TRP A 463 11.22 -8.51 26.35
C TRP A 463 10.74 -7.08 26.53
N ILE A 464 10.59 -6.66 27.78
CA ILE A 464 10.08 -5.35 28.17
C ILE A 464 11.27 -4.47 28.54
N CYS A 465 11.55 -3.49 27.71
CA CYS A 465 12.75 -2.66 27.70
C CYS A 465 12.61 -1.42 28.59
N LEU A 466 12.49 -1.61 29.93
CA LEU A 466 12.24 -0.54 30.90
C LEU A 466 13.42 0.44 31.09
N GLU A 467 14.65 0.01 30.82
CA GLU A 467 15.87 0.81 31.00
C GLU A 467 16.44 1.35 29.67
N HIS A 468 15.70 1.13 28.57
CA HIS A 468 16.05 1.63 27.26
C HIS A 468 15.49 3.05 27.04
N THR A 469 15.88 3.69 25.94
CA THR A 469 15.40 5.01 25.52
C THR A 469 14.66 4.92 24.17
N GLY A 470 13.87 5.93 23.83
CA GLY A 470 13.12 5.96 22.56
C GLY A 470 12.00 4.93 22.47
N TYR A 471 11.72 4.43 21.25
CA TYR A 471 10.62 3.53 20.96
C TYR A 471 10.54 2.27 21.86
N PRO A 472 11.64 1.55 22.17
CA PRO A 472 11.59 0.40 23.08
C PRO A 472 11.08 0.76 24.48
N ARG A 473 11.42 1.94 24.99
CA ARG A 473 10.92 2.44 26.27
C ARG A 473 9.43 2.75 26.20
N THR A 474 8.98 3.45 25.18
CA THR A 474 7.57 3.78 24.98
C THR A 474 6.69 2.52 24.91
N LYS A 475 7.16 1.48 24.18
CA LYS A 475 6.49 0.18 24.10
C LYS A 475 6.42 -0.50 25.48
N ALA A 476 7.48 -0.45 26.25
CA ALA A 476 7.53 -1.02 27.60
C ALA A 476 6.58 -0.30 28.56
N GLU A 477 6.45 1.02 28.45
CA GLU A 477 5.51 1.82 29.26
C GLU A 477 4.05 1.50 28.91
N ALA A 478 3.72 1.38 27.63
CA ALA A 478 2.37 0.98 27.19
C ALA A 478 2.02 -0.42 27.71
N TRP A 479 2.95 -1.38 27.57
CA TRP A 479 2.80 -2.73 28.09
C TRP A 479 2.55 -2.74 29.61
N TRP A 480 3.27 -1.92 30.38
CA TRP A 480 3.12 -1.83 31.84
C TRP A 480 1.78 -1.22 32.24
N ARG A 481 1.39 -0.10 31.61
CA ARG A 481 0.11 0.57 31.89
C ARG A 481 -1.09 -0.32 31.64
N GLU A 482 -1.03 -1.16 30.60
CA GLU A 482 -2.09 -2.12 30.28
C GLU A 482 -2.25 -3.17 31.40
N ARG A 483 -1.15 -3.62 32.00
CA ARG A 483 -1.13 -4.71 32.99
C ARG A 483 -1.17 -4.23 34.44
N ALA A 484 -0.82 -3.00 34.69
CA ALA A 484 -0.79 -2.40 36.03
C ALA A 484 -1.42 -1.00 36.02
N PRO A 485 -2.73 -0.88 35.71
CA PRO A 485 -3.40 0.43 35.72
C PRO A 485 -3.32 1.05 37.11
N GLY A 486 -2.87 2.32 37.17
CA GLY A 486 -2.70 3.07 38.43
C GLY A 486 -1.37 2.84 39.13
N ILE A 487 -0.50 1.96 38.65
CA ILE A 487 0.86 1.78 39.22
C ILE A 487 1.87 2.49 38.32
N PRO A 488 2.71 3.40 38.89
CA PRO A 488 3.75 4.08 38.13
C PRO A 488 4.67 3.11 37.40
N VAL A 489 5.08 3.46 36.18
CA VAL A 489 5.98 2.62 35.37
C VAL A 489 7.37 2.60 36.03
N PRO A 490 7.92 1.42 36.35
CA PRO A 490 9.25 1.30 36.94
C PRO A 490 10.34 1.86 36.02
N ARG A 491 11.37 2.44 36.63
CA ARG A 491 12.53 2.94 35.87
C ARG A 491 13.62 1.89 35.67
N SER A 492 13.56 0.77 36.40
CA SER A 492 14.52 -0.33 36.27
C SER A 492 13.84 -1.69 36.28
N VAL A 493 14.51 -2.70 35.71
CA VAL A 493 14.05 -4.09 35.71
C VAL A 493 13.98 -4.65 37.15
N TYR A 494 14.88 -4.23 38.00
CA TYR A 494 14.85 -4.61 39.43
C TYR A 494 13.58 -4.12 40.12
N ALA A 495 13.23 -2.85 39.95
CA ALA A 495 12.01 -2.29 40.52
C ALA A 495 10.76 -2.95 39.94
N ALA A 496 10.79 -3.31 38.65
CA ALA A 496 9.69 -4.04 37.98
C ALA A 496 9.49 -5.42 38.61
N LEU A 497 10.55 -6.17 38.86
CA LEU A 497 10.49 -7.51 39.45
C LEU A 497 9.86 -7.50 40.87
N GLN A 498 10.04 -6.44 41.65
CA GLN A 498 9.37 -6.30 42.93
C GLN A 498 7.86 -6.10 42.82
N LEU A 499 7.39 -5.64 41.66
CA LEU A 499 5.99 -5.30 41.41
C LEU A 499 5.24 -6.32 40.55
N VAL A 500 5.90 -7.40 40.06
CA VAL A 500 5.27 -8.38 39.15
C VAL A 500 4.04 -9.06 39.75
N HIS A 501 3.97 -9.22 41.06
CA HIS A 501 2.83 -9.80 41.76
C HIS A 501 1.57 -8.92 41.67
N ARG A 502 1.69 -7.67 41.29
CA ARG A 502 0.61 -6.69 41.12
C ARG A 502 0.14 -6.58 39.68
N LEU A 503 0.82 -7.25 38.73
CA LEU A 503 0.43 -7.24 37.32
C LEU A 503 -0.80 -8.11 37.08
N ARG A 504 -1.74 -7.58 36.33
CA ARG A 504 -2.87 -8.37 35.82
C ARG A 504 -2.36 -9.49 34.92
N ARG A 505 -2.83 -10.71 35.16
CA ARG A 505 -2.47 -11.87 34.35
C ARG A 505 -3.41 -11.95 33.16
N PRO A 506 -2.91 -11.99 31.91
CA PRO A 506 -3.76 -12.23 30.76
C PRO A 506 -4.24 -13.69 30.76
N SER A 507 -5.51 -13.91 30.41
CA SER A 507 -6.07 -15.23 30.18
C SER A 507 -5.61 -15.80 28.85
N HIS A 508 -5.42 -14.95 27.83
CA HIS A 508 -4.98 -15.35 26.51
C HIS A 508 -3.97 -14.35 25.95
N ILE A 509 -3.05 -14.84 25.14
CA ILE A 509 -2.17 -14.03 24.31
C ILE A 509 -2.39 -14.33 22.83
N ALA A 510 -2.34 -13.30 22.00
CA ALA A 510 -2.37 -13.45 20.55
C ALA A 510 -0.93 -13.50 20.03
N VAL A 511 -0.57 -14.61 19.40
CA VAL A 511 0.78 -14.85 18.88
C VAL A 511 0.76 -14.84 17.35
N ARG A 512 1.81 -14.29 16.76
CA ARG A 512 2.06 -14.28 15.32
C ARG A 512 3.48 -14.78 15.06
N PRO A 513 3.70 -15.68 14.09
CA PRO A 513 5.04 -16.04 13.66
C PRO A 513 5.79 -14.81 13.10
N SER A 514 7.00 -14.58 13.56
CA SER A 514 7.89 -13.51 13.11
C SER A 514 9.30 -14.05 12.93
N GLY A 515 9.63 -14.52 11.72
CA GLY A 515 10.88 -15.23 11.44
C GLY A 515 11.02 -16.49 12.28
N ASN A 516 12.16 -16.64 12.98
CA ASN A 516 12.42 -17.77 13.88
C ASN A 516 11.76 -17.64 15.27
N TYR A 517 11.00 -16.58 15.51
CA TYR A 517 10.40 -16.28 16.81
C TYR A 517 8.89 -16.08 16.68
N THR A 518 8.21 -16.18 17.83
CA THR A 518 6.78 -15.86 17.94
C THR A 518 6.65 -14.49 18.57
N GLU A 519 5.99 -13.55 17.89
CA GLU A 519 5.70 -12.22 18.42
C GLU A 519 4.34 -12.26 19.15
N ILE A 520 4.30 -11.73 20.36
CA ILE A 520 3.07 -11.51 21.11
C ILE A 520 2.52 -10.16 20.71
N THR A 521 1.36 -10.13 20.06
CA THR A 521 0.77 -8.92 19.49
C THR A 521 -0.30 -8.29 20.36
N LYS A 522 -1.05 -9.11 21.14
CA LYS A 522 -2.13 -8.66 22.02
C LYS A 522 -2.24 -9.55 23.23
N ALA A 523 -2.79 -9.05 24.32
CA ALA A 523 -3.19 -9.81 25.48
C ALA A 523 -4.67 -9.58 25.78
N ARG A 524 -5.37 -10.59 26.32
CA ARG A 524 -6.76 -10.50 26.78
C ARG A 524 -6.77 -10.74 28.28
N PHE A 525 -7.46 -9.86 28.98
CA PHE A 525 -7.64 -9.95 30.44
C PHE A 525 -9.13 -10.19 30.69
N ASP A 526 -9.45 -11.25 31.41
CA ASP A 526 -10.82 -11.49 31.84
C ASP A 526 -11.21 -10.42 32.87
N THR A 527 -12.40 -9.88 32.77
CA THR A 527 -12.96 -9.01 33.80
C THR A 527 -13.18 -9.84 35.06
N CYS A 528 -12.32 -9.67 36.07
CA CYS A 528 -12.54 -10.27 37.38
C CYS A 528 -13.85 -9.78 37.96
N HIS A 529 -14.83 -10.67 38.08
CA HIS A 529 -15.81 -10.56 39.11
C HIS A 529 -15.06 -10.64 40.46
N THR A 530 -15.07 -9.59 41.23
CA THR A 530 -14.69 -9.61 42.65
C THR A 530 -15.57 -10.68 43.35
N PRO A 531 -15.00 -11.69 43.98
CA PRO A 531 -15.82 -12.56 44.80
C PRO A 531 -16.20 -11.85 46.08
N THR A 532 -17.50 -11.64 46.28
CA THR A 532 -18.08 -11.32 47.57
C THR A 532 -17.84 -12.51 48.50
N PRO A 533 -17.37 -12.35 49.76
CA PRO A 533 -17.18 -13.47 50.65
C PRO A 533 -18.54 -13.94 51.20
N GLY A 534 -18.89 -15.18 50.98
CA GLY A 534 -19.96 -15.83 51.75
C GLY A 534 -20.89 -16.75 50.91
N SER A 535 -20.58 -18.00 50.91
CA SER A 535 -21.44 -19.16 51.19
C SER A 535 -21.04 -20.40 50.36
N ALA A 536 -20.44 -21.34 51.08
CA ALA A 536 -20.33 -22.70 50.63
C ALA A 536 -21.73 -23.37 50.70
N ARG A 537 -22.12 -24.10 49.63
CA ARG A 537 -22.74 -25.42 49.69
C ARG A 537 -23.17 -25.92 48.32
N SER A 538 -22.55 -27.02 47.96
CA SER A 538 -23.05 -28.31 47.46
C SER A 538 -23.99 -28.37 46.24
N ALA A 539 -23.49 -29.18 45.31
CA ALA A 539 -24.14 -30.36 44.69
C ALA A 539 -24.83 -30.20 43.30
N ILE A 540 -24.21 -30.82 42.31
CA ILE A 540 -24.75 -31.90 41.41
C ILE A 540 -25.95 -31.53 40.51
N ALA A 541 -25.71 -31.62 39.21
CA ALA A 541 -26.45 -32.35 38.17
C ALA A 541 -26.62 -31.58 36.86
N ASN A 542 -26.17 -32.18 35.79
CA ASN A 542 -26.55 -32.04 34.38
C ASN A 542 -27.96 -32.59 34.13
N PRO A 543 -28.56 -32.60 32.93
CA PRO A 543 -28.35 -31.82 31.70
C PRO A 543 -29.67 -31.37 31.00
N ALA A 544 -29.50 -30.84 29.79
CA ALA A 544 -30.39 -30.90 28.64
C ALA A 544 -31.13 -29.64 28.16
N ALA A 545 -30.75 -29.31 26.93
CA ALA A 545 -31.57 -28.97 25.77
C ALA A 545 -32.63 -27.85 25.83
N SER A 546 -32.48 -26.85 24.99
CA SER A 546 -33.33 -26.62 23.81
C SER A 546 -33.20 -25.20 23.26
N ALA A 547 -33.07 -25.17 21.97
CA ALA A 547 -33.43 -24.25 20.94
C ALA A 547 -34.28 -23.00 21.26
N GLY A 548 -33.97 -21.88 20.55
CA GLY A 548 -34.93 -20.81 20.32
C GLY A 548 -34.33 -19.47 19.92
N SER A 549 -34.14 -19.31 18.65
CA SER A 549 -34.44 -18.19 17.74
C SER A 549 -34.42 -16.74 18.23
N SER A 550 -33.72 -15.93 17.39
CA SER A 550 -34.11 -14.66 16.80
C SER A 550 -34.01 -13.38 17.62
N ARG A 551 -33.25 -12.48 17.19
CA ARG A 551 -33.54 -11.26 16.42
C ARG A 551 -32.42 -10.26 16.50
N THR A 552 -31.94 -9.90 15.33
CA THR A 552 -31.18 -8.73 14.98
C THR A 552 -31.85 -7.44 15.43
N THR A 553 -31.14 -6.57 16.14
CA THR A 553 -31.36 -5.12 16.08
C THR A 553 -29.99 -4.47 16.05
N GLY A 554 -29.64 -3.95 14.88
CA GLY A 554 -28.50 -3.05 14.70
C GLY A 554 -28.82 -1.71 15.32
N SER A 555 -27.96 -1.25 16.18
CA SER A 555 -27.94 0.15 16.59
C SER A 555 -26.91 0.90 15.75
N PRO A 556 -27.24 2.09 15.24
CA PRO A 556 -26.32 2.89 14.45
C PRO A 556 -25.28 3.55 15.35
N ILE A 557 -24.03 3.50 14.89
CA ILE A 557 -22.91 4.24 15.48
C ILE A 557 -23.20 5.74 15.29
N PRO A 558 -23.17 6.56 16.33
CA PRO A 558 -23.35 8.00 16.18
C PRO A 558 -22.14 8.59 15.45
N ALA A 559 -22.39 9.23 14.33
CA ALA A 559 -21.41 10.01 13.58
C ALA A 559 -20.92 11.19 14.42
N GLY A 560 -19.67 11.23 14.62
CA GLY A 560 -18.73 12.29 14.88
C GLY A 560 -19.19 13.68 15.38
N THR A 561 -19.13 13.88 16.66
CA THR A 561 -19.18 15.24 17.23
C THR A 561 -17.82 15.77 17.72
N LYS A 562 -16.75 14.97 17.71
CA LYS A 562 -15.42 15.40 18.20
C LYS A 562 -14.47 15.97 17.13
N ALA A 563 -14.66 15.65 15.87
CA ALA A 563 -13.81 16.19 14.78
C ALA A 563 -14.06 17.69 14.50
N ALA A 564 -15.24 18.21 14.85
CA ALA A 564 -15.60 19.61 14.61
C ALA A 564 -14.80 20.63 15.46
N SER A 565 -14.33 20.25 16.65
CA SER A 565 -13.70 21.20 17.58
C SER A 565 -12.27 21.65 17.19
N ILE A 566 -11.55 20.85 16.42
CA ILE A 566 -10.12 21.13 16.13
C ILE A 566 -9.97 22.16 15.00
N PHE A 567 -10.84 22.12 13.99
CA PHE A 567 -10.80 23.12 12.91
C PHE A 567 -11.53 24.43 13.26
N ALA A 568 -12.58 24.40 14.07
CA ALA A 568 -13.30 25.60 14.52
C ALA A 568 -12.42 26.55 15.35
N ALA A 569 -11.50 26.03 16.17
CA ALA A 569 -10.56 26.84 16.94
C ALA A 569 -9.57 27.65 16.07
N VAL A 570 -9.41 27.26 14.80
CA VAL A 570 -8.51 27.93 13.86
C VAL A 570 -9.22 29.07 13.12
N SER A 571 -10.55 28.99 12.90
CA SER A 571 -11.32 30.04 12.23
C SER A 571 -11.68 31.21 13.17
N ALA A 572 -11.97 30.94 14.43
CA ALA A 572 -12.40 31.96 15.39
C ALA A 572 -11.31 32.99 15.80
N ARG A 573 -10.03 32.70 15.53
CA ARG A 573 -8.93 33.64 15.84
C ARG A 573 -8.59 34.62 14.71
N ASN A 574 -9.19 34.49 13.54
CA ASN A 574 -8.93 35.38 12.41
C ASN A 574 -9.95 36.54 12.25
N SER A 575 -10.98 36.62 13.10
CA SER A 575 -12.00 37.68 13.03
C SER A 575 -11.75 38.90 13.96
N VAL A 576 -10.60 38.95 14.66
CA VAL A 576 -10.34 40.01 15.67
C VAL A 576 -9.22 41.00 15.26
N THR A 577 -8.65 40.92 14.06
CA THR A 577 -7.65 41.91 13.61
C THR A 577 -8.00 42.50 12.24
N GLY A 578 -9.12 43.15 12.16
CA GLY A 578 -9.52 43.93 10.98
C GLY A 578 -10.36 45.14 11.39
N GLY A 579 -9.75 46.08 12.13
CA GLY A 579 -10.39 47.35 12.46
C GLY A 579 -9.40 48.33 13.07
N ARG A 580 -8.85 49.16 12.23
CA ARG A 580 -8.42 50.55 12.34
C ARG A 580 -7.05 50.83 11.69
N ALA A 581 -7.13 51.73 10.81
CA ALA A 581 -6.41 52.80 10.21
C ALA A 581 -5.96 52.54 8.79
#